data_73d2953a6fcaed2b533280c32055ee6f
#
_entry.id   73d2953a6fcaed2b533280c32055ee6f
#
_cell.length_a   1.000
_cell.length_b   1.000
_cell.length_c   1.000
_cell.angle_alpha   90.00
_cell.angle_beta   90.00
_cell.angle_gamma   90.00
#
_symmetry.space_group_name_H-M   'P 1'
#
loop_
_entity.id
_entity.type
_entity.pdbx_description
1 polymer ?
#
loop_
_entity_poly.entity_id
_entity_poly.type
_entity_poly.pdbx_seq_one_letter_code
_entity_poly.pdbx_strand_id
1 'polypeptide(L)'
;MRAKATRNIHQFSTYFKNFSFREIKKSMLRKIINLGLPSAMQMLFEVALFTAAIWLCGSIGKTSQAANQIALTLATTTFMFAMGLSVTATIRVGNNKGLMDYKNLIIVARSVFLLAIILETIFGILFVILHNFLPHLFLNMENANQVIENKEVIIIASKLLLVAAVFQISDGIQVVVLGALRGLQDVKVPMYITFFA
;
A
#
# COMPACT_ATOMS: atom_id res chain seq x y z
N MET A 1 -21.14 13.59 -24.63
CA MET A 1 -20.01 13.45 -23.71
C MET A 1 -19.02 14.64 -23.74
N ARG A 2 -18.70 15.25 -24.89
CA ARG A 2 -17.77 16.40 -25.01
C ARG A 2 -18.19 17.65 -24.19
N ALA A 3 -19.46 18.01 -24.14
CA ALA A 3 -19.94 19.21 -23.43
C ALA A 3 -19.79 19.16 -21.89
N LYS A 4 -19.79 17.96 -21.27
CA LYS A 4 -19.52 17.79 -19.83
C LYS A 4 -18.05 17.94 -19.48
N ALA A 5 -17.14 17.49 -20.36
CA ALA A 5 -15.70 17.60 -20.18
C ALA A 5 -15.23 19.07 -20.27
N THR A 6 -15.74 19.84 -21.27
CA THR A 6 -15.40 21.26 -21.42
C THR A 6 -15.91 22.13 -20.26
N ARG A 7 -17.08 21.81 -19.68
CA ARG A 7 -17.60 22.54 -18.50
C ARG A 7 -16.74 22.31 -17.25
N ASN A 8 -16.20 21.10 -17.07
CA ASN A 8 -15.30 20.80 -15.96
C ASN A 8 -13.94 21.51 -16.10
N ILE A 9 -13.38 21.61 -17.31
CA ILE A 9 -12.13 22.32 -17.55
C ILE A 9 -12.28 23.82 -17.24
N HIS A 10 -13.42 24.43 -17.57
CA HIS A 10 -13.68 25.83 -17.28
C HIS A 10 -13.83 26.09 -15.76
N GLN A 11 -14.41 25.15 -15.01
CA GLN A 11 -14.47 25.23 -13.54
C GLN A 11 -13.06 25.11 -12.92
N PHE A 12 -12.24 24.18 -13.38
CA PHE A 12 -10.85 24.06 -12.92
C PHE A 12 -10.02 25.33 -13.19
N SER A 13 -10.15 25.93 -14.37
CA SER A 13 -9.49 27.19 -14.73
C SER A 13 -9.83 28.32 -13.76
N THR A 14 -11.07 28.39 -13.29
CA THR A 14 -11.51 29.42 -12.32
C THR A 14 -10.86 29.22 -10.94
N TYR A 15 -10.65 27.98 -10.49
CA TYR A 15 -9.95 27.70 -9.22
C TYR A 15 -8.47 28.07 -9.29
N PHE A 16 -7.79 27.83 -10.41
CA PHE A 16 -6.38 28.21 -10.56
C PHE A 16 -6.17 29.70 -10.73
N LYS A 17 -7.10 30.43 -11.39
CA LYS A 17 -7.00 31.87 -11.60
C LYS A 17 -7.08 32.67 -10.30
N ASN A 18 -7.79 32.14 -9.29
CA ASN A 18 -7.98 32.79 -8.00
C ASN A 18 -7.05 32.24 -6.90
N PHE A 19 -6.01 31.46 -7.26
CA PHE A 19 -5.08 30.96 -6.28
C PHE A 19 -4.19 32.10 -5.78
N SER A 20 -4.45 32.56 -4.54
CA SER A 20 -3.66 33.57 -3.85
C SER A 20 -3.03 32.98 -2.60
N PHE A 21 -1.70 33.07 -2.48
CA PHE A 21 -0.99 32.67 -1.26
C PHE A 21 -1.48 33.42 -0.01
N ARG A 22 -2.12 34.57 -0.20
CA ARG A 22 -2.64 35.43 0.88
C ARG A 22 -3.90 34.83 1.54
N GLU A 23 -4.57 33.87 0.89
CA GLU A 23 -5.78 33.22 1.41
C GLU A 23 -5.49 31.94 2.22
N ILE A 24 -4.22 31.55 2.34
CA ILE A 24 -3.82 30.38 3.13
C ILE A 24 -4.09 30.67 4.61
N LYS A 25 -5.12 30.03 5.15
CA LYS A 25 -5.45 30.10 6.57
C LYS A 25 -4.46 29.27 7.39
N LYS A 26 -3.72 29.91 8.29
CA LYS A 26 -2.73 29.28 9.18
C LYS A 26 -3.35 28.11 9.99
N SER A 27 -4.62 28.19 10.35
CA SER A 27 -5.37 27.12 11.02
C SER A 27 -5.51 25.86 10.17
N MET A 28 -5.77 26.01 8.86
CA MET A 28 -5.85 24.89 7.92
C MET A 28 -4.48 24.23 7.71
N LEU A 29 -3.43 25.04 7.53
CA LEU A 29 -2.07 24.53 7.40
C LEU A 29 -1.67 23.69 8.63
N ARG A 30 -1.93 24.21 9.84
CA ARG A 30 -1.68 23.49 11.10
C ARG A 30 -2.48 22.17 11.17
N LYS A 31 -3.72 22.15 10.68
CA LYS A 31 -4.54 20.93 10.65
C LYS A 31 -3.95 19.89 9.68
N ILE A 32 -3.50 20.33 8.50
CA ILE A 32 -2.86 19.46 7.50
C ILE A 32 -1.56 18.85 8.06
N ILE A 33 -0.72 19.67 8.70
CA ILE A 33 0.53 19.21 9.33
C ILE A 33 0.25 18.22 10.45
N ASN A 34 -0.71 18.51 11.32
CA ASN A 34 -1.06 17.63 12.44
C ASN A 34 -1.63 16.26 12.01
N LEU A 35 -2.21 16.18 10.82
CA LEU A 35 -2.68 14.90 10.23
C LEU A 35 -1.60 14.25 9.38
N GLY A 36 -0.86 15.04 8.61
CA GLY A 36 0.14 14.54 7.67
C GLY A 36 1.40 14.02 8.36
N LEU A 37 1.90 14.72 9.38
CA LEU A 37 3.14 14.33 10.05
C LEU A 37 3.06 12.96 10.74
N PRO A 38 2.01 12.64 11.54
CA PRO A 38 1.87 11.28 12.09
C PRO A 38 1.74 10.20 11.02
N SER A 39 0.99 10.47 9.94
CA SER A 39 0.85 9.53 8.83
C SER A 39 2.17 9.30 8.09
N ALA A 40 2.98 10.35 7.91
CA ALA A 40 4.30 10.27 7.30
C ALA A 40 5.28 9.48 8.18
N MET A 41 5.28 9.74 9.50
CA MET A 41 6.11 8.98 10.46
C MET A 41 5.76 7.49 10.47
N GLN A 42 4.48 7.15 10.46
CA GLN A 42 4.03 5.76 10.36
C GLN A 42 4.59 5.08 9.10
N MET A 43 4.44 5.72 7.93
CA MET A 43 4.94 5.19 6.67
C MET A 43 6.46 5.07 6.65
N LEU A 44 7.17 6.01 7.29
CA LEU A 44 8.62 5.99 7.43
C LEU A 44 9.09 4.77 8.26
N PHE A 45 8.43 4.47 9.37
CA PHE A 45 8.77 3.28 10.18
C PHE A 45 8.54 1.99 9.40
N GLU A 46 7.42 1.88 8.68
CA GLU A 46 7.09 0.72 7.85
C GLU A 46 8.17 0.50 6.76
N VAL A 47 8.52 1.54 6.01
CA VAL A 47 9.59 1.47 4.99
C VAL A 47 10.94 1.15 5.61
N ALA A 48 11.26 1.70 6.80
CA ALA A 48 12.50 1.41 7.50
C ALA A 48 12.62 -0.07 7.89
N LEU A 49 11.54 -0.70 8.34
CA LEU A 49 11.51 -2.14 8.64
C LEU A 49 11.79 -3.00 7.41
N PHE A 50 11.13 -2.73 6.28
CA PHE A 50 11.41 -3.43 5.03
C PHE A 50 12.84 -3.20 4.54
N THR A 51 13.35 -1.97 4.66
CA THR A 51 14.74 -1.65 4.30
C THR A 51 15.73 -2.41 5.19
N ALA A 52 15.49 -2.49 6.49
CA ALA A 52 16.31 -3.27 7.42
C ALA A 52 16.30 -4.77 7.06
N ALA A 53 15.15 -5.32 6.69
CA ALA A 53 15.04 -6.71 6.24
C ALA A 53 15.86 -6.96 4.97
N ILE A 54 15.84 -6.05 3.99
CA ILE A 54 16.66 -6.15 2.77
C ILE A 54 18.16 -6.14 3.13
N TRP A 55 18.59 -5.30 4.05
CA TRP A 55 19.97 -5.22 4.53
C TRP A 55 20.40 -6.53 5.22
N LEU A 56 19.54 -7.08 6.08
CA LEU A 56 19.80 -8.36 6.74
C LEU A 56 19.91 -9.50 5.71
N CYS A 57 19.04 -9.57 4.73
CA CYS A 57 19.15 -10.55 3.64
C CYS A 57 20.46 -10.39 2.86
N GLY A 58 20.92 -9.16 2.63
CA GLY A 58 22.19 -8.88 1.98
C GLY A 58 23.40 -9.36 2.78
N SER A 59 23.34 -9.31 4.11
CA SER A 59 24.40 -9.82 4.99
C SER A 59 24.52 -11.36 4.99
N ILE A 60 23.43 -12.07 4.67
CA ILE A 60 23.40 -13.54 4.55
C ILE A 60 24.07 -13.99 3.24
N GLY A 61 23.87 -13.25 2.15
CA GLY A 61 24.47 -13.55 0.86
C GLY A 61 23.68 -13.04 -0.33
N LYS A 62 24.33 -12.98 -1.49
CA LYS A 62 23.76 -12.45 -2.74
C LYS A 62 22.52 -13.22 -3.18
N THR A 63 22.55 -14.54 -3.06
CA THR A 63 21.43 -15.43 -3.44
C THR A 63 20.18 -15.15 -2.61
N SER A 64 20.34 -14.99 -1.29
CA SER A 64 19.24 -14.64 -0.38
C SER A 64 18.67 -13.26 -0.67
N GLN A 65 19.53 -12.29 -0.96
CA GLN A 65 19.10 -10.92 -1.31
C GLN A 65 18.33 -10.90 -2.62
N ALA A 66 18.80 -11.62 -3.66
CA ALA A 66 18.10 -11.72 -4.94
C ALA A 66 16.72 -12.38 -4.78
N ALA A 67 16.65 -13.48 -4.03
CA ALA A 67 15.39 -14.16 -3.75
C ALA A 67 14.38 -13.27 -3.00
N ASN A 68 14.86 -12.54 -1.98
CA ASN A 68 14.05 -11.59 -1.22
C ASN A 68 13.52 -10.45 -2.12
N GLN A 69 14.36 -9.94 -3.02
CA GLN A 69 13.96 -8.88 -3.96
C GLN A 69 12.85 -9.34 -4.91
N ILE A 70 12.91 -10.57 -5.41
CA ILE A 70 11.85 -11.16 -6.24
C ILE A 70 10.54 -11.25 -5.45
N ALA A 71 10.58 -11.80 -4.23
CA ALA A 71 9.41 -11.94 -3.38
C ALA A 71 8.79 -10.56 -3.02
N LEU A 72 9.61 -9.58 -2.65
CA LEU A 72 9.17 -8.22 -2.36
C LEU A 72 8.57 -7.52 -3.57
N THR A 73 9.13 -7.68 -4.76
CA THR A 73 8.59 -7.08 -5.98
C THR A 73 7.19 -7.60 -6.28
N LEU A 74 6.98 -8.91 -6.14
CA LEU A 74 5.68 -9.54 -6.32
C LEU A 74 4.68 -9.08 -5.24
N ALA A 75 5.08 -9.11 -3.97
CA ALA A 75 4.26 -8.65 -2.86
C ALA A 75 3.90 -7.16 -2.99
N THR A 76 4.83 -6.30 -3.39
CA THR A 76 4.56 -4.87 -3.62
C THR A 76 3.55 -4.66 -4.75
N THR A 77 3.60 -5.49 -5.79
CA THR A 77 2.64 -5.41 -6.91
C THR A 77 1.21 -5.69 -6.43
N THR A 78 1.00 -6.70 -5.61
CA THR A 78 -0.32 -7.00 -5.02
C THR A 78 -0.74 -5.94 -4.00
N PHE A 79 0.19 -5.47 -3.17
CA PHE A 79 -0.03 -4.41 -2.20
C PHE A 79 -0.55 -3.09 -2.81
N MET A 80 -0.18 -2.78 -4.08
CA MET A 80 -0.70 -1.61 -4.77
C MET A 80 -2.23 -1.62 -4.91
N PHE A 81 -2.86 -2.80 -4.99
CA PHE A 81 -4.31 -2.92 -5.01
C PHE A 81 -4.91 -2.59 -3.63
N ALA A 82 -4.31 -3.07 -2.54
CA ALA A 82 -4.71 -2.72 -1.18
C ALA A 82 -4.56 -1.21 -0.92
N MET A 83 -3.49 -0.60 -1.42
CA MET A 83 -3.29 0.86 -1.36
C MET A 83 -4.41 1.62 -2.08
N GLY A 84 -4.83 1.17 -3.27
CA GLY A 84 -5.98 1.75 -3.98
C GLY A 84 -7.27 1.69 -3.16
N LEU A 85 -7.53 0.57 -2.49
CA LEU A 85 -8.67 0.41 -1.58
C LEU A 85 -8.53 1.30 -0.35
N SER A 86 -7.32 1.45 0.22
CA SER A 86 -7.02 2.33 1.35
C SER A 86 -7.34 3.79 1.02
N VAL A 87 -6.93 4.27 -0.16
CA VAL A 87 -7.28 5.63 -0.63
C VAL A 87 -8.79 5.79 -0.78
N THR A 88 -9.47 4.78 -1.33
CA THR A 88 -10.93 4.78 -1.46
C THR A 88 -11.61 4.84 -0.10
N ALA A 89 -11.14 4.06 0.87
CA ALA A 89 -11.62 4.09 2.26
C ALA A 89 -11.46 5.50 2.86
N THR A 90 -10.26 6.09 2.71
CA THR A 90 -9.97 7.43 3.23
C THR A 90 -10.94 8.48 2.70
N ILE A 91 -11.17 8.50 1.39
CA ILE A 91 -12.04 9.48 0.74
C ILE A 91 -13.51 9.27 1.14
N ARG A 92 -13.99 8.04 1.06
CA ARG A 92 -15.40 7.73 1.29
C ARG A 92 -15.79 7.87 2.77
N VAL A 93 -14.96 7.37 3.67
CA VAL A 93 -15.19 7.50 5.13
C VAL A 93 -15.10 8.97 5.54
N GLY A 94 -14.10 9.71 5.03
CA GLY A 94 -13.94 11.13 5.32
C GLY A 94 -15.12 11.97 4.81
N ASN A 95 -15.64 11.66 3.62
CA ASN A 95 -16.81 12.34 3.06
C ASN A 95 -18.07 12.09 3.91
N ASN A 96 -18.37 10.84 4.25
CA ASN A 96 -19.53 10.49 5.07
C ASN A 96 -19.43 11.08 6.49
N LYS A 97 -18.23 11.16 7.06
CA LYS A 97 -17.99 11.87 8.32
C LYS A 97 -18.31 13.36 8.20
N GLY A 98 -17.88 13.99 7.11
CA GLY A 98 -18.19 15.41 6.83
C GLY A 98 -19.69 15.71 6.68
N LEU A 99 -20.43 14.74 6.14
CA LEU A 99 -21.90 14.80 6.00
C LEU A 99 -22.64 14.37 7.28
N MET A 100 -21.94 13.95 8.34
CA MET A 100 -22.50 13.37 9.57
C MET A 100 -23.36 12.12 9.33
N ASP A 101 -23.17 11.44 8.20
CA ASP A 101 -23.89 10.22 7.83
C ASP A 101 -23.15 8.98 8.33
N TYR A 102 -23.27 8.72 9.63
CA TYR A 102 -22.58 7.61 10.30
C TYR A 102 -23.09 6.24 9.85
N LYS A 103 -24.35 6.12 9.39
CA LYS A 103 -24.91 4.88 8.88
C LYS A 103 -24.19 4.45 7.59
N ASN A 104 -24.09 5.35 6.62
CA ASN A 104 -23.39 5.07 5.37
C ASN A 104 -21.87 4.96 5.58
N LEU A 105 -21.28 5.68 6.55
CA LEU A 105 -19.90 5.55 6.92
C LEU A 105 -19.55 4.11 7.31
N ILE A 106 -20.34 3.49 8.18
CA ILE A 106 -20.12 2.10 8.64
C ILE A 106 -20.27 1.12 7.48
N ILE A 107 -21.29 1.31 6.63
CA ILE A 107 -21.53 0.46 5.46
C ILE A 107 -20.32 0.52 4.52
N VAL A 108 -19.85 1.72 4.19
CA VAL A 108 -18.70 1.93 3.31
C VAL A 108 -17.44 1.31 3.90
N ALA A 109 -17.15 1.55 5.18
CA ALA A 109 -15.98 1.01 5.85
C ALA A 109 -15.98 -0.54 5.81
N ARG A 110 -17.11 -1.17 6.13
CA ARG A 110 -17.27 -2.64 6.06
C ARG A 110 -17.14 -3.16 4.63
N SER A 111 -17.70 -2.48 3.64
CA SER A 111 -17.65 -2.91 2.23
C SER A 111 -16.22 -2.87 1.70
N VAL A 112 -15.46 -1.81 1.98
CA VAL A 112 -14.07 -1.70 1.53
C VAL A 112 -13.18 -2.73 2.26
N PHE A 113 -13.44 -2.96 3.54
CA PHE A 113 -12.73 -3.97 4.33
C PHE A 113 -12.96 -5.40 3.81
N LEU A 114 -14.22 -5.78 3.54
CA LEU A 114 -14.54 -7.07 2.93
C LEU A 114 -13.91 -7.23 1.56
N LEU A 115 -13.95 -6.18 0.75
CA LEU A 115 -13.34 -6.20 -0.58
C LEU A 115 -11.81 -6.40 -0.49
N ALA A 116 -11.16 -5.79 0.49
CA ALA A 116 -9.73 -5.98 0.74
C ALA A 116 -9.42 -7.45 1.13
N ILE A 117 -10.19 -8.02 2.06
CA ILE A 117 -10.01 -9.43 2.46
C ILE A 117 -10.15 -10.36 1.26
N ILE A 118 -11.21 -10.19 0.46
CA ILE A 118 -11.46 -11.02 -0.72
C ILE A 118 -10.29 -10.91 -1.71
N LEU A 119 -9.88 -9.69 -2.03
CA LEU A 119 -8.86 -9.41 -3.02
C LEU A 119 -7.48 -9.96 -2.58
N GLU A 120 -7.08 -9.68 -1.33
CA GLU A 120 -5.81 -10.17 -0.80
C GLU A 120 -5.79 -11.69 -0.62
N THR A 121 -6.94 -12.31 -0.30
CA THR A 121 -7.07 -13.76 -0.26
C THR A 121 -6.90 -14.37 -1.65
N ILE A 122 -7.47 -13.75 -2.69
CA ILE A 122 -7.29 -14.21 -4.08
C ILE A 122 -5.81 -14.15 -4.47
N PHE A 123 -5.11 -13.04 -4.17
CA PHE A 123 -3.68 -12.93 -4.44
C PHE A 123 -2.84 -13.91 -3.60
N GLY A 124 -3.23 -14.14 -2.33
CA GLY A 124 -2.58 -15.15 -1.49
C GLY A 124 -2.69 -16.55 -2.07
N ILE A 125 -3.87 -16.95 -2.52
CA ILE A 125 -4.10 -18.25 -3.20
C ILE A 125 -3.28 -18.31 -4.49
N LEU A 126 -3.24 -17.21 -5.27
CA LEU A 126 -2.46 -17.15 -6.50
C LEU A 126 -0.96 -17.34 -6.23
N PHE A 127 -0.43 -16.75 -5.16
CA PHE A 127 0.95 -16.93 -4.75
C PHE A 127 1.24 -18.36 -4.33
N VAL A 128 0.32 -18.99 -3.58
CA VAL A 128 0.46 -20.41 -3.19
C VAL A 128 0.47 -21.33 -4.41
N ILE A 129 -0.41 -21.11 -5.39
CA ILE A 129 -0.49 -21.96 -6.60
C ILE A 129 0.73 -21.72 -7.51
N LEU A 130 1.15 -20.47 -7.68
CA LEU A 130 2.19 -20.10 -8.64
C LEU A 130 3.57 -19.89 -8.02
N HIS A 131 3.79 -20.24 -6.73
CA HIS A 131 5.06 -19.96 -6.01
C HIS A 131 6.30 -20.53 -6.73
N ASN A 132 6.17 -21.65 -7.43
CA ASN A 132 7.28 -22.22 -8.20
C ASN A 132 7.46 -21.56 -9.57
N PHE A 133 6.38 -21.03 -10.17
CA PHE A 133 6.42 -20.44 -11.51
C PHE A 133 6.86 -18.98 -11.50
N LEU A 134 6.35 -18.18 -10.57
CA LEU A 134 6.59 -16.74 -10.53
C LEU A 134 8.06 -16.33 -10.48
N PRO A 135 8.96 -17.00 -9.69
CA PRO A 135 10.38 -16.65 -9.67
C PRO A 135 11.07 -16.85 -11.02
N HIS A 136 10.62 -17.82 -11.83
CA HIS A 136 11.20 -18.07 -13.16
C HIS A 136 11.00 -16.90 -14.14
N LEU A 137 9.99 -16.06 -13.94
CA LEU A 137 9.75 -14.88 -14.78
C LEU A 137 10.83 -13.79 -14.59
N PHE A 138 11.57 -13.83 -13.48
CA PHE A 138 12.57 -12.83 -13.15
C PHE A 138 14.01 -13.25 -13.48
N LEU A 139 14.23 -14.52 -13.75
CA LEU A 139 15.57 -15.08 -13.91
C LEU A 139 15.73 -15.71 -15.29
N ASN A 140 16.75 -15.26 -16.01
CA ASN A 140 17.11 -15.87 -17.30
C ASN A 140 17.92 -17.15 -17.06
N MET A 141 17.42 -18.28 -17.58
CA MET A 141 18.03 -19.62 -17.43
C MET A 141 18.93 -20.01 -18.61
N GLU A 142 19.16 -19.10 -19.58
CA GLU A 142 19.94 -19.41 -20.79
C GLU A 142 21.46 -19.38 -20.57
N ASN A 143 21.93 -18.66 -19.55
CA ASN A 143 23.36 -18.53 -19.25
C ASN A 143 23.85 -19.70 -18.40
N ALA A 144 24.56 -20.65 -19.02
CA ALA A 144 25.08 -21.87 -18.37
C ALA A 144 25.91 -21.60 -17.07
N ASN A 145 26.64 -20.48 -17.02
CA ASN A 145 27.48 -20.11 -15.87
C ASN A 145 26.67 -19.61 -14.65
N GLN A 146 25.39 -19.25 -14.83
CA GLN A 146 24.53 -18.72 -13.76
C GLN A 146 23.38 -19.66 -13.37
N VAL A 147 23.24 -20.79 -14.06
CA VAL A 147 22.11 -21.73 -13.87
C VAL A 147 22.07 -22.29 -12.45
N ILE A 148 23.21 -22.59 -11.85
CA ILE A 148 23.28 -23.16 -10.48
C ILE A 148 22.84 -22.11 -9.46
N GLU A 149 23.39 -20.90 -9.55
CA GLU A 149 23.05 -19.78 -8.67
C GLU A 149 21.56 -19.39 -8.82
N ASN A 150 21.07 -19.31 -10.05
CA ASN A 150 19.67 -18.99 -10.34
C ASN A 150 18.69 -20.05 -9.79
N LYS A 151 19.06 -21.35 -9.81
CA LYS A 151 18.26 -22.40 -9.20
C LYS A 151 18.12 -22.24 -7.68
N GLU A 152 19.20 -21.91 -6.98
CA GLU A 152 19.15 -21.63 -5.55
C GLU A 152 18.27 -20.41 -5.23
N VAL A 153 18.39 -19.34 -6.01
CA VAL A 153 17.51 -18.14 -5.89
C VAL A 153 16.05 -18.54 -6.05
N ILE A 154 15.69 -19.35 -7.04
CA ILE A 154 14.32 -19.80 -7.27
C ILE A 154 13.78 -20.58 -6.08
N ILE A 155 14.55 -21.53 -5.54
CA ILE A 155 14.14 -22.35 -4.38
C ILE A 155 13.86 -21.47 -3.16
N ILE A 156 14.72 -20.48 -2.88
CA ILE A 156 14.52 -19.56 -1.76
C ILE A 156 13.35 -18.64 -2.02
N ALA A 157 13.26 -18.05 -3.22
CA ALA A 157 12.16 -17.16 -3.60
C ALA A 157 10.79 -17.86 -3.53
N SER A 158 10.71 -19.12 -3.96
CA SER A 158 9.47 -19.92 -3.86
C SER A 158 9.02 -20.08 -2.42
N LYS A 159 9.93 -20.35 -1.48
CA LYS A 159 9.62 -20.44 -0.06
C LYS A 159 9.19 -19.07 0.52
N LEU A 160 9.86 -17.99 0.13
CA LEU A 160 9.52 -16.64 0.56
C LEU A 160 8.13 -16.22 0.04
N LEU A 161 7.75 -16.66 -1.16
CA LEU A 161 6.40 -16.39 -1.70
C LEU A 161 5.29 -17.07 -0.90
N LEU A 162 5.52 -18.26 -0.34
CA LEU A 162 4.56 -18.88 0.57
C LEU A 162 4.37 -18.09 1.86
N VAL A 163 5.47 -17.53 2.40
CA VAL A 163 5.39 -16.63 3.57
C VAL A 163 4.68 -15.34 3.18
N ALA A 164 5.03 -14.76 2.02
CA ALA A 164 4.40 -13.55 1.50
C ALA A 164 2.89 -13.74 1.27
N ALA A 165 2.44 -14.93 0.83
CA ALA A 165 1.03 -15.25 0.63
C ALA A 165 0.19 -15.09 1.91
N VAL A 166 0.74 -15.45 3.06
CA VAL A 166 0.06 -15.28 4.36
C VAL A 166 0.20 -13.84 4.86
N PHE A 167 1.41 -13.29 4.76
CA PHE A 167 1.73 -11.95 5.24
C PHE A 167 0.90 -10.87 4.53
N GLN A 168 0.74 -10.94 3.22
CA GLN A 168 0.03 -9.91 2.44
C GLN A 168 -1.43 -9.76 2.82
N ILE A 169 -2.10 -10.83 3.28
CA ILE A 169 -3.50 -10.76 3.74
C ILE A 169 -3.58 -9.84 4.97
N SER A 170 -2.67 -10.04 5.93
CA SER A 170 -2.59 -9.20 7.12
C SER A 170 -2.24 -7.76 6.79
N ASP A 171 -1.25 -7.56 5.92
CA ASP A 171 -0.75 -6.25 5.49
C ASP A 171 -1.80 -5.46 4.71
N GLY A 172 -2.49 -6.10 3.76
CA GLY A 172 -3.58 -5.48 3.00
C GLY A 172 -4.75 -5.06 3.88
N ILE A 173 -5.12 -5.86 4.87
CA ILE A 173 -6.13 -5.50 5.87
C ILE A 173 -5.66 -4.28 6.68
N GLN A 174 -4.43 -4.31 7.16
CA GLN A 174 -3.83 -3.22 7.93
C GLN A 174 -3.90 -1.91 7.17
N VAL A 175 -3.43 -1.86 5.92
CA VAL A 175 -3.37 -0.62 5.14
C VAL A 175 -4.75 -0.05 4.84
N VAL A 176 -5.76 -0.90 4.63
CA VAL A 176 -7.14 -0.44 4.40
C VAL A 176 -7.77 0.10 5.68
N VAL A 177 -7.54 -0.52 6.83
CA VAL A 177 -7.99 -0.01 8.15
C VAL A 177 -7.34 1.35 8.42
N LEU A 178 -6.03 1.48 8.18
CA LEU A 178 -5.32 2.75 8.32
C LEU A 178 -5.89 3.83 7.39
N GLY A 179 -6.30 3.47 6.17
CA GLY A 179 -6.99 4.37 5.26
C GLY A 179 -8.31 4.87 5.83
N ALA A 180 -9.14 3.99 6.39
CA ALA A 180 -10.38 4.37 7.04
C ALA A 180 -10.15 5.30 8.24
N LEU A 181 -9.16 5.01 9.09
CA LEU A 181 -8.78 5.84 10.25
C LEU A 181 -8.27 7.23 9.82
N ARG A 182 -7.49 7.31 8.73
CA ARG A 182 -7.10 8.59 8.12
C ARG A 182 -8.33 9.38 7.67
N GLY A 183 -9.33 8.72 7.07
CA GLY A 183 -10.62 9.34 6.73
C GLY A 183 -11.36 9.87 7.96
N LEU A 184 -11.26 9.20 9.09
CA LEU A 184 -11.77 9.67 10.38
C LEU A 184 -10.90 10.75 11.04
N GLN A 185 -9.78 11.13 10.44
CA GLN A 185 -8.77 12.05 11.01
C GLN A 185 -8.14 11.53 12.31
N ASP A 186 -8.19 10.22 12.55
CA ASP A 186 -7.50 9.56 13.65
C ASP A 186 -6.22 8.91 13.11
N VAL A 187 -5.12 9.63 13.23
CA VAL A 187 -3.80 9.22 12.72
C VAL A 187 -2.77 9.01 13.84
N LYS A 188 -3.08 9.45 15.05
CA LYS A 188 -2.14 9.38 16.16
C LYS A 188 -2.07 7.98 16.77
N VAL A 189 -3.22 7.37 17.03
CA VAL A 189 -3.28 6.02 17.59
C VAL A 189 -2.59 5.00 16.71
N PRO A 190 -2.88 4.94 15.38
CA PRO A 190 -2.13 4.08 14.47
C PRO A 190 -0.62 4.31 14.47
N MET A 191 -0.18 5.57 14.49
CA MET A 191 1.26 5.89 14.53
C MET A 191 1.94 5.30 15.77
N TYR A 192 1.33 5.43 16.95
CA TYR A 192 1.89 4.86 18.17
C TYR A 192 1.92 3.32 18.13
N ILE A 193 0.85 2.68 17.63
CA ILE A 193 0.81 1.23 17.48
C ILE A 193 1.97 0.76 16.57
N THR A 194 2.15 1.38 15.41
CA THR A 194 3.24 1.02 14.47
C THR A 194 4.64 1.26 15.06
N PHE A 195 4.78 2.23 15.96
CA PHE A 195 6.08 2.52 16.59
C PHE A 195 6.46 1.48 17.66
N PHE A 196 5.47 0.90 18.36
CA PHE A 196 5.71 -0.04 19.47
C PHE A 196 5.52 -1.51 19.07
N ALA A 197 4.99 -1.80 17.88
CA ALA A 197 4.84 -3.17 17.34
C ALA A 197 6.12 -3.66 16.66
#